data_9fafddabdea8eddf6cf82e01e7d3f4cd
#
_entry.id   9fafddabdea8eddf6cf82e01e7d3f4cd
#
_cell.length_a   1.000
_cell.length_b   1.000
_cell.length_c   1.000
_cell.angle_alpha   90.00
_cell.angle_beta   90.00
_cell.angle_gamma   90.00
#
_symmetry.space_group_name_H-M   'P 1'
#
loop_
_entity.id
_entity.type
_entity.pdbx_description
1 polymer ?
#
loop_
_entity_poly.entity_id
_entity_poly.type
_entity_poly.pdbx_seq_one_letter_code
_entity_poly.pdbx_strand_id
1 'polypeptide(L)'
;VISCLVLTVCVGMVVLGGIKRIAKVSEIVVPFMAVLYVVLAVIIMVTNITAIPAAIVTIVKSAFTGSALAGGAMGSMIVAMQKGIARGIFSNESGLGSAPIAAAAAQTKEPARQGLVSMTGTFIDTIVICTMTGLSIVITGTWNTGLEGVEITTAAFQKGLPFPPVVASFALMICLVFFAFTTCLLYTSDAADDLIG
;
A
#
# COMPACT_ATOMS: atom_id res chain seq x y z
N VAL A 1 19.54 2.16 -11.67
CA VAL A 1 19.70 3.23 -12.67
C VAL A 1 18.74 3.03 -13.85
N ILE A 2 18.75 1.85 -14.53
CA ILE A 2 17.89 1.58 -15.70
C ILE A 2 16.41 1.68 -15.34
N SER A 3 15.98 1.08 -14.24
CA SER A 3 14.57 1.13 -13.77
C SER A 3 14.11 2.56 -13.47
N CYS A 4 14.95 3.38 -12.85
CA CYS A 4 14.63 4.79 -12.61
C CYS A 4 14.47 5.56 -13.92
N LEU A 5 15.34 5.33 -14.90
CA LEU A 5 15.27 6.00 -16.20
C LEU A 5 14.00 5.62 -16.96
N VAL A 6 13.63 4.34 -16.95
CA VAL A 6 12.38 3.85 -17.58
C VAL A 6 11.16 4.48 -16.88
N LEU A 7 11.12 4.48 -15.54
CA LEU A 7 10.03 5.11 -14.79
C LEU A 7 9.94 6.61 -15.09
N THR A 8 11.05 7.33 -15.10
CA THR A 8 11.08 8.76 -15.41
C THR A 8 10.52 9.07 -16.78
N VAL A 9 10.91 8.27 -17.80
CA VAL A 9 10.38 8.44 -19.16
C VAL A 9 8.88 8.15 -19.21
N CYS A 10 8.42 7.06 -18.57
CA CYS A 10 7.00 6.69 -18.53
C CYS A 10 6.16 7.76 -17.80
N VAL A 11 6.62 8.24 -16.64
CA VAL A 11 5.94 9.31 -15.88
C VAL A 11 5.92 10.59 -16.71
N GLY A 12 7.05 10.99 -17.31
CA GLY A 12 7.15 12.19 -18.15
C GLY A 12 6.16 12.17 -19.32
N MET A 13 6.04 11.05 -20.03
CA MET A 13 5.08 10.89 -21.14
C MET A 13 3.61 11.05 -20.70
N VAL A 14 3.28 10.63 -19.48
CA VAL A 14 1.91 10.75 -18.96
C VAL A 14 1.65 12.17 -18.47
N VAL A 15 2.57 12.75 -17.71
CA VAL A 15 2.46 14.09 -17.11
C VAL A 15 2.37 15.17 -18.20
N LEU A 16 3.16 15.08 -19.27
CA LEU A 16 3.08 15.99 -20.43
C LEU A 16 1.70 15.99 -21.11
N GLY A 17 0.89 14.94 -20.88
CA GLY A 17 -0.49 14.87 -21.35
C GLY A 17 -1.53 15.56 -20.46
N GLY A 18 -1.11 16.14 -19.32
CA GLY A 18 -1.94 16.87 -18.37
C GLY A 18 -2.85 15.98 -17.49
N ILE A 19 -3.59 16.64 -16.57
CA ILE A 19 -4.42 15.99 -15.54
C ILE A 19 -5.39 14.93 -16.10
N LYS A 20 -6.02 15.21 -17.24
CA LYS A 20 -6.96 14.25 -17.87
C LYS A 20 -6.29 12.93 -18.27
N ARG A 21 -5.04 12.98 -18.72
CA ARG A 21 -4.28 11.79 -19.11
C ARG A 21 -3.80 11.03 -17.88
N ILE A 22 -3.38 11.74 -16.85
CA ILE A 22 -3.00 11.18 -15.55
C ILE A 22 -4.20 10.41 -14.96
N ALA A 23 -5.38 11.04 -14.88
CA ALA A 23 -6.59 10.43 -14.37
C ALA A 23 -6.96 9.15 -15.14
N LYS A 24 -6.91 9.18 -16.49
CA LYS A 24 -7.24 8.03 -17.33
C LYS A 24 -6.27 6.86 -17.17
N VAL A 25 -4.99 7.13 -17.00
CA VAL A 25 -3.98 6.09 -16.76
C VAL A 25 -4.16 5.48 -15.37
N SER A 26 -4.37 6.31 -14.35
CA SER A 26 -4.62 5.87 -12.98
C SER A 26 -5.92 5.04 -12.86
N GLU A 27 -6.97 5.41 -13.58
CA GLU A 27 -8.25 4.69 -13.62
C GLU A 27 -8.09 3.21 -14.04
N ILE A 28 -7.11 2.91 -14.88
CA ILE A 28 -6.85 1.54 -15.36
C ILE A 28 -5.81 0.84 -14.47
N VAL A 29 -4.73 1.53 -14.14
CA VAL A 29 -3.57 0.94 -13.46
C VAL A 29 -3.91 0.61 -12.00
N VAL A 30 -4.60 1.52 -11.29
CA VAL A 30 -4.89 1.33 -9.86
C VAL A 30 -5.78 0.12 -9.58
N PRO A 31 -6.93 -0.08 -10.26
CA PRO A 31 -7.72 -1.28 -10.04
C PRO A 31 -6.99 -2.56 -10.42
N PHE A 32 -6.23 -2.53 -11.52
CA PHE A 32 -5.47 -3.70 -11.96
C PHE A 32 -4.45 -4.14 -10.91
N MET A 33 -3.63 -3.22 -10.39
CA MET A 33 -2.65 -3.55 -9.36
C MET A 33 -3.29 -4.00 -8.06
N ALA A 34 -4.41 -3.34 -7.65
CA ALA A 34 -5.12 -3.69 -6.44
C ALA A 34 -5.72 -5.10 -6.52
N VAL A 35 -6.37 -5.44 -7.63
CA VAL A 35 -6.93 -6.78 -7.86
C VAL A 35 -5.82 -7.83 -7.88
N LEU A 36 -4.72 -7.58 -8.58
CA LEU A 36 -3.59 -8.51 -8.63
C LEU A 36 -3.02 -8.75 -7.23
N TYR A 37 -2.81 -7.69 -6.46
CA TYR A 37 -2.30 -7.80 -5.09
C TYR A 37 -3.26 -8.57 -4.17
N VAL A 38 -4.55 -8.24 -4.22
CA VAL A 38 -5.59 -8.92 -3.42
C VAL A 38 -5.67 -10.41 -3.78
N VAL A 39 -5.62 -10.76 -5.06
CA VAL A 39 -5.61 -12.16 -5.50
C VAL A 39 -4.43 -12.92 -4.92
N LEU A 40 -3.22 -12.36 -4.99
CA LEU A 40 -2.03 -12.98 -4.41
C LEU A 40 -2.17 -13.16 -2.88
N ALA A 41 -2.66 -12.15 -2.18
CA ALA A 41 -2.88 -12.20 -0.74
C ALA A 41 -3.98 -13.21 -0.36
N VAL A 42 -5.06 -13.31 -1.13
CA VAL A 42 -6.12 -14.31 -0.95
C VAL A 42 -5.55 -15.74 -1.13
N ILE A 43 -4.71 -15.96 -2.12
CA ILE A 43 -4.04 -17.26 -2.31
C ILE A 43 -3.24 -17.63 -1.05
N ILE A 44 -2.46 -16.70 -0.48
CA ILE A 44 -1.72 -16.95 0.78
C ILE A 44 -2.69 -17.32 1.90
N MET A 45 -3.79 -16.60 2.05
CA MET A 45 -4.78 -16.87 3.10
C MET A 45 -5.46 -18.22 2.93
N VAL A 46 -5.85 -18.58 1.71
CA VAL A 46 -6.52 -19.85 1.41
C VAL A 46 -5.56 -21.02 1.62
N THR A 47 -4.32 -20.92 1.17
CA THR A 47 -3.31 -21.97 1.35
C THR A 47 -2.91 -22.17 2.80
N ASN A 48 -3.02 -21.14 3.64
CA ASN A 48 -2.67 -21.16 5.06
C ASN A 48 -3.86 -20.91 5.97
N ILE A 49 -5.06 -21.33 5.58
CA ILE A 49 -6.32 -21.04 6.29
C ILE A 49 -6.31 -21.51 7.75
N THR A 50 -5.64 -22.60 8.05
CA THR A 50 -5.51 -23.14 9.40
C THR A 50 -4.63 -22.27 10.32
N ALA A 51 -3.75 -21.45 9.75
CA ALA A 51 -2.87 -20.58 10.49
C ALA A 51 -3.52 -19.21 10.82
N ILE A 52 -4.62 -18.86 10.14
CA ILE A 52 -5.31 -17.55 10.34
C ILE A 52 -5.78 -17.36 11.78
N PRO A 53 -6.50 -18.31 12.43
CA PRO A 53 -6.95 -18.12 13.80
C PRO A 53 -5.76 -17.95 14.79
N ALA A 54 -4.71 -18.70 14.59
CA ALA A 54 -3.49 -18.60 15.41
C ALA A 54 -2.79 -17.24 15.23
N ALA A 55 -2.75 -16.72 14.00
CA ALA A 55 -2.20 -15.40 13.70
C ALA A 55 -3.01 -14.28 14.39
N ILE A 56 -4.34 -14.33 14.31
CA ILE A 56 -5.21 -13.35 14.97
C ILE A 56 -5.02 -13.39 16.49
N VAL A 57 -5.01 -14.59 17.09
CA VAL A 57 -4.74 -14.76 18.51
C VAL A 57 -3.37 -14.20 18.90
N THR A 58 -2.35 -14.43 18.08
CA THR A 58 -1.00 -13.89 18.30
C THR A 58 -0.99 -12.37 18.27
N ILE A 59 -1.65 -11.74 17.29
CA ILE A 59 -1.77 -10.28 17.19
C ILE A 59 -2.44 -9.72 18.45
N VAL A 60 -3.61 -10.26 18.83
CA VAL A 60 -4.37 -9.78 19.98
C VAL A 60 -3.61 -10.00 21.29
N LYS A 61 -3.07 -11.20 21.52
CA LYS A 61 -2.27 -11.49 22.71
C LYS A 61 -1.04 -10.60 22.80
N SER A 62 -0.31 -10.40 21.73
CA SER A 62 0.88 -9.55 21.71
C SER A 62 0.57 -8.09 22.02
N ALA A 63 -0.59 -7.59 21.60
CA ALA A 63 -1.04 -6.24 21.90
C ALA A 63 -1.32 -6.00 23.41
N PHE A 64 -1.77 -7.05 24.12
CA PHE A 64 -2.17 -6.95 25.53
C PHE A 64 -1.23 -7.67 26.51
N THR A 65 -0.11 -8.24 26.04
CA THR A 65 0.83 -8.95 26.92
C THR A 65 1.76 -7.96 27.62
N GLY A 66 2.09 -8.25 28.88
CA GLY A 66 2.95 -7.41 29.70
C GLY A 66 4.38 -7.18 29.18
N SER A 67 4.85 -7.98 28.20
CA SER A 67 6.10 -7.72 27.50
C SER A 67 6.01 -6.45 26.61
N ALA A 68 4.85 -6.15 26.07
CA ALA A 68 4.58 -4.87 25.41
C ALA A 68 4.55 -3.71 26.43
N LEU A 69 4.15 -4.00 27.68
CA LEU A 69 4.11 -3.05 28.77
C LEU A 69 5.45 -2.92 29.53
N ALA A 70 6.23 -4.01 29.67
CA ALA A 70 7.44 -4.08 30.49
C ALA A 70 8.76 -3.83 29.75
N GLY A 71 8.79 -3.99 28.42
CA GLY A 71 9.99 -3.86 27.59
C GLY A 71 10.39 -2.42 27.24
N GLY A 72 10.38 -1.50 28.21
CA GLY A 72 10.66 -0.07 27.94
C GLY A 72 9.42 0.63 27.36
N ALA A 73 8.33 0.39 27.96
CA ALA A 73 6.95 0.57 27.50
C ALA A 73 6.63 1.93 26.86
N MET A 74 7.14 3.02 27.39
CA MET A 74 6.84 4.36 26.86
C MET A 74 7.58 4.63 25.53
N GLY A 75 8.84 4.27 25.41
CA GLY A 75 9.64 4.54 24.24
C GLY A 75 9.21 3.72 23.02
N SER A 76 9.02 2.41 23.19
CA SER A 76 8.58 1.53 22.11
C SER A 76 7.15 1.80 21.65
N MET A 77 6.26 2.15 22.56
CA MET A 77 4.88 2.53 22.24
C MET A 77 4.83 3.84 21.45
N ILE A 78 5.60 4.85 21.82
CA ILE A 78 5.68 6.12 21.11
C ILE A 78 6.25 5.90 19.71
N VAL A 79 7.32 5.12 19.57
CA VAL A 79 7.92 4.81 18.26
C VAL A 79 6.95 4.02 17.39
N ALA A 80 6.27 3.00 17.93
CA ALA A 80 5.27 2.23 17.18
C ALA A 80 4.10 3.10 16.73
N MET A 81 3.59 3.95 17.61
CA MET A 81 2.52 4.90 17.30
C MET A 81 2.98 5.92 16.25
N GLN A 82 4.16 6.50 16.39
CA GLN A 82 4.72 7.46 15.45
C GLN A 82 4.93 6.83 14.06
N LYS A 83 5.50 5.63 14.00
CA LYS A 83 5.69 4.89 12.73
C LYS A 83 4.35 4.48 12.12
N GLY A 84 3.40 4.00 12.93
CA GLY A 84 2.06 3.61 12.47
C GLY A 84 1.26 4.79 11.91
N ILE A 85 1.22 5.91 12.63
CA ILE A 85 0.53 7.13 12.18
C ILE A 85 1.18 7.66 10.89
N ALA A 86 2.51 7.77 10.86
CA ALA A 86 3.21 8.25 9.67
C ALA A 86 2.92 7.39 8.43
N ARG A 87 2.90 6.07 8.58
CA ARG A 87 2.57 5.15 7.48
C ARG A 87 1.10 5.23 7.07
N GLY A 88 0.18 5.35 8.02
CA GLY A 88 -1.25 5.50 7.74
C GLY A 88 -1.58 6.80 7.01
N ILE A 89 -0.98 7.92 7.42
CA ILE A 89 -1.12 9.21 6.75
C ILE A 89 -0.60 9.13 5.30
N PHE A 90 0.57 8.51 5.12
CA PHE A 90 1.18 8.38 3.80
C PHE A 90 0.37 7.46 2.87
N SER A 91 -0.10 6.31 3.37
CA SER A 91 -0.87 5.34 2.58
C SER A 91 -2.21 5.91 2.11
N ASN A 92 -2.87 6.69 2.95
CA ASN A 92 -4.16 7.31 2.64
C ASN A 92 -4.03 8.71 2.00
N GLU A 93 -2.81 9.16 1.72
CA GLU A 93 -2.51 10.50 1.17
C GLU A 93 -3.13 11.64 1.99
N SER A 94 -3.34 11.42 3.28
CA SER A 94 -4.03 12.33 4.18
C SER A 94 -3.19 13.57 4.47
N GLY A 95 -3.62 14.72 3.97
CA GLY A 95 -2.91 15.99 4.15
C GLY A 95 -1.70 16.20 3.24
N LEU A 96 -1.46 15.33 2.27
CA LEU A 96 -0.35 15.46 1.31
C LEU A 96 -0.71 16.31 0.08
N GLY A 97 -1.99 16.62 -0.15
CA GLY A 97 -2.45 17.43 -1.29
C GLY A 97 -2.82 16.62 -2.54
N SER A 98 -2.22 15.45 -2.76
CA SER A 98 -2.43 14.61 -3.95
C SER A 98 -3.87 14.12 -4.14
N ALA A 99 -4.57 13.75 -3.07
CA ALA A 99 -5.96 13.31 -3.14
C ALA A 99 -6.93 14.40 -3.65
N PRO A 100 -6.84 15.67 -3.21
CA PRO A 100 -7.62 16.78 -3.81
C PRO A 100 -7.36 17.00 -5.29
N ILE A 101 -6.12 16.85 -5.76
CA ILE A 101 -5.77 17.01 -7.19
C ILE A 101 -6.45 15.93 -8.02
N ALA A 102 -6.40 14.67 -7.59
CA ALA A 102 -7.12 13.59 -8.24
C ALA A 102 -8.66 13.84 -8.24
N ALA A 103 -9.19 14.35 -7.13
CA ALA A 103 -10.60 14.71 -7.01
C ALA A 103 -11.02 15.90 -7.90
N ALA A 104 -10.11 16.82 -8.21
CA ALA A 104 -10.38 17.94 -9.10
C ALA A 104 -10.69 17.50 -10.54
N ALA A 105 -10.22 16.35 -10.97
CA ALA A 105 -10.55 15.76 -12.27
C ALA A 105 -11.96 15.11 -12.30
N ALA A 106 -12.65 15.00 -11.17
CA ALA A 106 -13.94 14.32 -11.08
C ALA A 106 -15.06 15.13 -11.79
N GLN A 107 -15.83 14.42 -12.62
CA GLN A 107 -16.97 14.98 -13.33
C GLN A 107 -18.26 14.77 -12.53
N THR A 108 -18.38 15.41 -11.38
CA THR A 108 -19.58 15.34 -10.54
C THR A 108 -20.07 16.74 -10.17
N LYS A 109 -21.38 16.91 -10.09
CA LYS A 109 -22.02 18.16 -9.64
C LYS A 109 -22.22 18.19 -8.12
N GLU A 110 -22.04 17.04 -7.44
CA GLU A 110 -22.32 16.89 -6.02
C GLU A 110 -21.03 16.53 -5.25
N PRO A 111 -20.51 17.45 -4.42
CA PRO A 111 -19.31 17.19 -3.61
C PRO A 111 -19.42 15.96 -2.71
N ALA A 112 -20.62 15.70 -2.16
CA ALA A 112 -20.87 14.53 -1.31
C ALA A 112 -20.64 13.21 -2.06
N ARG A 113 -20.95 13.14 -3.34
CA ARG A 113 -20.73 11.94 -4.16
C ARG A 113 -19.25 11.65 -4.35
N GLN A 114 -18.46 12.69 -4.59
CA GLN A 114 -17.01 12.55 -4.66
C GLN A 114 -16.41 12.12 -3.30
N GLY A 115 -16.90 12.67 -2.20
CA GLY A 115 -16.50 12.26 -0.85
C GLY A 115 -16.73 10.76 -0.58
N LEU A 116 -17.87 10.21 -1.00
CA LEU A 116 -18.17 8.78 -0.88
C LEU A 116 -17.21 7.91 -1.70
N VAL A 117 -16.86 8.33 -2.90
CA VAL A 117 -15.88 7.63 -3.75
C VAL A 117 -14.50 7.63 -3.07
N SER A 118 -14.04 8.77 -2.58
CA SER A 118 -12.75 8.89 -1.87
C SER A 118 -12.71 8.03 -0.60
N MET A 119 -13.80 7.99 0.16
CA MET A 119 -13.93 7.13 1.34
C MET A 119 -13.80 5.64 0.99
N THR A 120 -14.35 5.22 -0.16
CA THR A 120 -14.23 3.82 -0.63
C THR A 120 -12.77 3.44 -0.88
N GLY A 121 -11.99 4.34 -1.49
CA GLY A 121 -10.55 4.14 -1.69
C GLY A 121 -9.79 3.93 -0.39
N THR A 122 -10.01 4.80 0.59
CA THR A 122 -9.41 4.69 1.93
C THR A 122 -9.81 3.39 2.64
N PHE A 123 -11.08 2.98 2.52
CA PHE A 123 -11.56 1.72 3.09
C PHE A 123 -10.86 0.51 2.46
N ILE A 124 -10.75 0.45 1.15
CA ILE A 124 -10.06 -0.65 0.45
C ILE A 124 -8.60 -0.71 0.84
N ASP A 125 -7.90 0.41 0.84
CA ASP A 125 -6.47 0.46 1.19
C ASP A 125 -6.24 0.02 2.64
N THR A 126 -6.92 0.65 3.59
CA THR A 126 -6.65 0.45 5.01
C THR A 126 -7.25 -0.85 5.54
N ILE A 127 -8.51 -1.14 5.23
CA ILE A 127 -9.20 -2.32 5.81
C ILE A 127 -8.89 -3.58 5.02
N VAL A 128 -8.84 -3.52 3.69
CA VAL A 128 -8.60 -4.73 2.89
C VAL A 128 -7.11 -4.96 2.71
N ILE A 129 -6.41 -4.09 2.02
CA ILE A 129 -5.01 -4.32 1.61
C ILE A 129 -4.07 -4.40 2.82
N CYS A 130 -4.14 -3.45 3.75
CA CYS A 130 -3.26 -3.45 4.93
C CYS A 130 -3.52 -4.63 5.85
N THR A 131 -4.79 -5.03 6.06
CA THR A 131 -5.13 -6.21 6.88
C THR A 131 -4.61 -7.49 6.25
N MET A 132 -4.80 -7.67 4.94
CA MET A 132 -4.31 -8.85 4.22
C MET A 132 -2.79 -8.92 4.23
N THR A 133 -2.11 -7.78 4.08
CA THR A 133 -0.64 -7.70 4.16
C THR A 133 -0.15 -8.07 5.55
N GLY A 134 -0.73 -7.48 6.59
CA GLY A 134 -0.38 -7.75 7.98
C GLY A 134 -0.60 -9.22 8.35
N LEU A 135 -1.74 -9.79 7.98
CA LEU A 135 -2.01 -11.21 8.20
C LEU A 135 -1.03 -12.11 7.44
N SER A 136 -0.70 -11.79 6.19
CA SER A 136 0.29 -12.55 5.42
C SER A 136 1.66 -12.57 6.09
N ILE A 137 2.11 -11.44 6.64
CA ILE A 137 3.37 -11.31 7.37
C ILE A 137 3.36 -12.14 8.66
N VAL A 138 2.25 -12.10 9.42
CA VAL A 138 2.13 -12.83 10.69
C VAL A 138 2.01 -14.34 10.43
N ILE A 139 1.18 -14.77 9.48
CA ILE A 139 0.99 -16.18 9.11
C ILE A 139 2.31 -16.81 8.68
N THR A 140 3.11 -16.13 7.88
CA THR A 140 4.40 -16.62 7.39
C THR A 140 5.53 -16.52 8.41
N GLY A 141 5.31 -15.80 9.52
CA GLY A 141 6.29 -15.59 10.58
C GLY A 141 7.48 -14.69 10.17
N THR A 142 7.35 -13.95 9.10
CA THR A 142 8.43 -13.07 8.59
C THR A 142 8.63 -11.81 9.42
N TRP A 143 7.67 -11.44 10.28
CA TRP A 143 7.80 -10.31 11.21
C TRP A 143 9.01 -10.42 12.15
N ASN A 144 9.53 -11.64 12.36
CA ASN A 144 10.66 -11.92 13.27
C ASN A 144 12.03 -11.98 12.56
N THR A 145 12.09 -11.64 11.27
CA THR A 145 13.34 -11.76 10.48
C THR A 145 14.23 -10.52 10.52
N GLY A 146 13.76 -9.42 11.13
CA GLY A 146 14.47 -8.14 11.15
C GLY A 146 14.48 -7.41 9.79
N LEU A 147 13.73 -7.89 8.81
CA LEU A 147 13.55 -7.21 7.52
C LEU A 147 12.59 -6.02 7.66
N GLU A 148 12.76 -5.01 6.84
CA GLU A 148 11.93 -3.80 6.86
C GLU A 148 11.29 -3.50 5.49
N GLY A 149 10.17 -2.78 5.53
CA GLY A 149 9.50 -2.23 4.36
C GLY A 149 9.09 -3.29 3.34
N VAL A 150 9.55 -3.15 2.10
CA VAL A 150 9.21 -4.04 0.97
C VAL A 150 9.81 -5.43 1.13
N GLU A 151 10.96 -5.56 1.78
CA GLU A 151 11.67 -6.83 1.94
C GLU A 151 10.87 -7.83 2.79
N ILE A 152 10.26 -7.36 3.89
CA ILE A 152 9.43 -8.23 4.74
C ILE A 152 8.18 -8.73 3.99
N THR A 153 7.56 -7.87 3.18
CA THR A 153 6.40 -8.25 2.37
C THR A 153 6.80 -9.24 1.28
N THR A 154 7.93 -9.02 0.63
CA THR A 154 8.46 -9.93 -0.39
C THR A 154 8.78 -11.31 0.21
N ALA A 155 9.44 -11.35 1.36
CA ALA A 155 9.72 -12.60 2.07
C ALA A 155 8.44 -13.32 2.50
N ALA A 156 7.41 -12.58 2.95
CA ALA A 156 6.11 -13.14 3.30
C ALA A 156 5.42 -13.78 2.09
N PHE A 157 5.42 -13.12 0.95
CA PHE A 157 4.82 -13.65 -0.28
C PHE A 157 5.61 -14.83 -0.85
N GLN A 158 6.95 -14.78 -0.81
CA GLN A 158 7.78 -15.92 -1.22
C GLN A 158 7.51 -17.18 -0.40
N LYS A 159 7.30 -17.03 0.92
CA LYS A 159 7.07 -18.13 1.82
C LYS A 159 5.63 -18.61 1.85
N GLY A 160 4.67 -17.70 1.66
CA GLY A 160 3.24 -17.98 1.77
C GLY A 160 2.59 -18.49 0.50
N LEU A 161 3.14 -18.17 -0.68
CA LEU A 161 2.58 -18.61 -1.96
C LEU A 161 3.04 -20.04 -2.30
N PRO A 162 2.15 -20.86 -2.91
CA PRO A 162 2.49 -22.22 -3.34
C PRO A 162 3.31 -22.25 -4.64
N PHE A 163 3.82 -21.09 -5.08
CA PHE A 163 4.61 -20.95 -6.30
C PHE A 163 6.10 -20.89 -5.99
N PRO A 164 6.97 -21.13 -7.00
CA PRO A 164 8.41 -20.94 -6.82
C PRO A 164 8.70 -19.51 -6.33
N PRO A 165 9.65 -19.30 -5.40
CA PRO A 165 9.95 -17.99 -4.81
C PRO A 165 10.23 -16.90 -5.84
N VAL A 166 10.81 -17.27 -6.98
CA VAL A 166 11.10 -16.36 -8.09
C VAL A 166 9.81 -15.79 -8.70
N VAL A 167 8.79 -16.63 -8.91
CA VAL A 167 7.50 -16.23 -9.49
C VAL A 167 6.74 -15.33 -8.50
N ALA A 168 6.73 -15.68 -7.23
CA ALA A 168 6.11 -14.89 -6.18
C ALA A 168 6.73 -13.49 -6.08
N SER A 169 8.07 -13.41 -6.10
CA SER A 169 8.79 -12.13 -6.10
C SER A 169 8.51 -11.30 -7.33
N PHE A 170 8.48 -11.94 -8.50
CA PHE A 170 8.23 -11.23 -9.75
C PHE A 170 6.81 -10.66 -9.82
N ALA A 171 5.81 -11.43 -9.38
CA ALA A 171 4.42 -10.96 -9.31
C ALA A 171 4.27 -9.77 -8.35
N LEU A 172 4.88 -9.85 -7.16
CA LEU A 172 4.86 -8.74 -6.21
C LEU A 172 5.63 -7.53 -6.74
N MET A 173 6.77 -7.74 -7.39
CA MET A 173 7.56 -6.65 -7.98
C MET A 173 6.78 -5.89 -9.05
N ILE A 174 5.98 -6.58 -9.87
CA ILE A 174 5.07 -5.94 -10.84
C ILE A 174 4.07 -5.02 -10.09
N CYS A 175 3.43 -5.52 -9.03
CA CYS A 175 2.53 -4.69 -8.23
C CYS A 175 3.24 -3.45 -7.68
N LEU A 176 4.45 -3.61 -7.12
CA LEU A 176 5.22 -2.51 -6.54
C LEU A 176 5.66 -1.48 -7.58
N VAL A 177 6.01 -1.91 -8.79
CA VAL A 177 6.32 -1.00 -9.90
C VAL A 177 5.10 -0.15 -10.28
N PHE A 178 3.92 -0.75 -10.35
CA PHE A 178 2.70 0.01 -10.59
C PHE A 178 2.35 0.95 -9.45
N PHE A 179 2.53 0.53 -8.19
CA PHE A 179 2.37 1.42 -7.03
C PHE A 179 3.33 2.61 -7.09
N ALA A 180 4.61 2.36 -7.35
CA ALA A 180 5.61 3.43 -7.49
C ALA A 180 5.27 4.37 -8.66
N PHE A 181 4.83 3.82 -9.78
CA PHE A 181 4.46 4.60 -10.96
C PHE A 181 3.27 5.53 -10.68
N THR A 182 2.19 5.03 -10.06
CA THR A 182 1.01 5.86 -9.72
C THR A 182 1.35 6.91 -8.68
N THR A 183 2.14 6.58 -7.67
CA THR A 183 2.63 7.55 -6.68
C THR A 183 3.47 8.64 -7.33
N CYS A 184 4.41 8.28 -8.21
CA CYS A 184 5.21 9.27 -8.94
C CYS A 184 4.35 10.20 -9.83
N LEU A 185 3.29 9.67 -10.46
CA LEU A 185 2.37 10.48 -11.26
C LEU A 185 1.67 11.55 -10.42
N LEU A 186 1.16 11.17 -9.25
CA LEU A 186 0.45 12.09 -8.35
C LEU A 186 1.40 13.15 -7.78
N TYR A 187 2.55 12.75 -7.27
CA TYR A 187 3.54 13.70 -6.72
C TYR A 187 4.09 14.68 -7.76
N THR A 188 4.28 14.24 -9.01
CA THR A 188 4.78 15.13 -10.06
C THR A 188 3.73 16.16 -10.48
N SER A 189 2.45 15.81 -10.44
CA SER A 189 1.37 16.77 -10.71
C SER A 189 1.22 17.79 -9.59
N ASP A 190 1.38 17.39 -8.32
CA ASP A 190 1.35 18.25 -7.15
C ASP A 190 2.47 19.31 -7.22
N ALA A 191 3.70 18.88 -7.46
CA ALA A 191 4.85 19.78 -7.61
C ALA A 191 4.75 20.72 -8.81
N ALA A 192 4.02 20.37 -9.87
CA ALA A 192 3.80 21.24 -11.02
C ALA A 192 2.79 22.33 -10.72
N ASP A 193 1.75 22.04 -9.92
CA ASP A 193 0.74 23.03 -9.53
C ASP A 193 1.31 24.08 -8.55
N ASP A 194 2.22 23.68 -7.65
CA ASP A 194 2.93 24.60 -6.75
C ASP A 194 3.85 25.60 -7.48
N LEU A 195 4.29 25.27 -8.70
CA LEU A 195 5.13 26.16 -9.52
C LEU A 195 4.33 27.14 -10.39
N ILE A 196 3.03 26.91 -10.57
CA ILE A 196 2.16 27.71 -11.45
C ILE A 196 1.24 28.64 -10.63
N GLY A 197 1.04 28.37 -9.33
CA GLY A 197 0.27 29.20 -8.38
C GLY A 197 1.10 30.25 -7.73
#